data_612cf4365e0f6e5a74994450b10d7313
#
_entry.id   612cf4365e0f6e5a74994450b10d7313
#
_cell.length_a   1.000
_cell.length_b   1.000
_cell.length_c   1.000
_cell.angle_alpha   90.00
_cell.angle_beta   90.00
_cell.angle_gamma   90.00
#
_symmetry.space_group_name_H-M   'P 1'
#
loop_
_entity.id
_entity.type
_entity.pdbx_description
1 polymer ?
#
loop_
_entity_poly.entity_id
_entity_poly.type
_entity_poly.pdbx_seq_one_letter_code
_entity_poly.pdbx_strand_id
1 'polypeptide(L)'
;MYYSSGNYEAFARPKKPADVDNKHAYIIGTGLAALSAACYLVRDGQMPGENIHILEKDPVPGGACDGLDIPGLGYVMRGGREMDNHFEVMWDLFRSIPSIETEGVSVLDEYYWLNKED
;
A
#
# COMPACT_ATOMS: atom_id res chain seq x y z
N MET A 1 14.28 0.76 12.96
CA MET A 1 13.93 1.30 14.31
C MET A 1 12.44 1.61 14.33
N TYR A 2 11.74 1.04 15.28
CA TYR A 2 10.30 1.30 15.42
C TYR A 2 10.08 2.55 16.27
N TYR A 3 9.38 3.51 15.72
CA TYR A 3 8.97 4.72 16.44
C TYR A 3 7.49 4.64 16.76
N SER A 4 7.16 4.66 18.04
CA SER A 4 5.79 4.77 18.51
C SER A 4 5.53 6.20 18.97
N SER A 5 4.37 6.75 18.59
CA SER A 5 3.88 8.01 19.18
C SER A 5 3.46 7.87 20.64
N GLY A 6 3.56 6.68 21.19
CA GLY A 6 3.06 6.34 22.52
C GLY A 6 1.53 6.10 22.56
N ASN A 7 0.85 6.22 21.44
CA ASN A 7 -0.58 5.98 21.35
C ASN A 7 -0.87 4.66 20.63
N TYR A 8 -0.65 3.56 21.35
CA TYR A 8 -0.87 2.21 20.84
C TYR A 8 -2.33 1.95 20.40
N GLU A 9 -3.30 2.53 21.12
CA GLU A 9 -4.71 2.37 20.78
C GLU A 9 -5.05 2.99 19.42
N ALA A 10 -4.46 4.13 19.09
CA ALA A 10 -4.65 4.76 17.79
C ALA A 10 -4.08 3.92 16.64
N PHE A 11 -3.00 3.18 16.92
CA PHE A 11 -2.39 2.28 15.95
C PHE A 11 -3.15 0.94 15.82
N ALA A 12 -3.43 0.29 16.95
CA ALA A 12 -3.98 -1.07 16.98
C ALA A 12 -5.50 -1.11 16.73
N ARG A 13 -6.20 -0.05 17.13
CA ARG A 13 -7.66 0.05 17.02
C ARG A 13 -8.08 1.47 16.71
N PRO A 14 -7.79 1.96 15.50
CA PRO A 14 -8.12 3.32 15.13
C PRO A 14 -9.64 3.53 15.22
N LYS A 15 -10.03 4.62 15.87
CA LYS A 15 -11.44 5.02 15.94
C LYS A 15 -11.78 5.86 14.71
N LYS A 16 -12.96 5.62 14.16
CA LYS A 16 -13.45 6.42 13.03
C LYS A 16 -13.50 7.90 13.42
N PRO A 17 -12.77 8.79 12.71
CA PRO A 17 -12.82 10.22 13.01
C PRO A 17 -14.22 10.79 12.75
N ALA A 18 -14.59 11.81 13.53
CA ALA A 18 -15.82 12.54 13.29
C ALA A 18 -15.82 13.17 11.90
N ASP A 19 -16.93 13.14 11.23
CA ASP A 19 -17.17 13.75 9.91
C ASP A 19 -16.31 13.20 8.78
N VAL A 20 -15.61 12.07 8.96
CA VAL A 20 -14.75 11.49 7.91
C VAL A 20 -15.53 11.17 6.65
N ASP A 21 -16.79 10.79 6.76
CA ASP A 21 -17.67 10.47 5.63
C ASP A 21 -17.96 11.69 4.74
N ASN A 22 -17.79 12.89 5.28
CA ASN A 22 -18.00 14.15 4.57
C ASN A 22 -16.69 14.81 4.11
N LYS A 23 -15.55 14.18 4.38
CA LYS A 23 -14.22 14.70 4.00
C LYS A 23 -13.75 14.05 2.72
N HIS A 24 -12.99 14.81 1.93
CA HIS A 24 -12.33 14.32 0.74
C HIS A 24 -10.82 14.45 0.88
N ALA A 25 -10.12 13.43 0.42
CA ALA A 25 -8.66 13.45 0.33
C ALA A 25 -8.24 13.55 -1.13
N TYR A 26 -7.30 14.45 -1.43
CA TYR A 26 -6.70 14.60 -2.75
C TYR A 26 -5.22 14.28 -2.65
N ILE A 27 -4.79 13.25 -3.37
CA ILE A 27 -3.43 12.74 -3.35
C ILE A 27 -2.82 12.96 -4.73
N ILE A 28 -1.67 13.62 -4.78
CA ILE A 28 -0.98 13.92 -6.03
C ILE A 28 0.10 12.88 -6.28
N GLY A 29 -0.05 12.16 -7.39
CA GLY A 29 0.84 11.07 -7.80
C GLY A 29 0.39 9.71 -7.27
N THR A 30 1.00 8.65 -7.79
CA THR A 30 0.74 7.24 -7.44
C THR A 30 2.00 6.51 -7.02
N GLY A 31 3.00 7.21 -6.52
CA GLY A 31 4.16 6.58 -5.92
C GLY A 31 3.80 5.81 -4.65
N LEU A 32 4.74 5.02 -4.14
CA LEU A 32 4.52 4.13 -2.99
C LEU A 32 3.95 4.85 -1.77
N ALA A 33 4.45 6.05 -1.47
CA ALA A 33 3.94 6.85 -0.36
C ALA A 33 2.49 7.28 -0.56
N ALA A 34 2.12 7.69 -1.77
CA ALA A 34 0.77 8.11 -2.12
C ALA A 34 -0.23 6.95 -2.02
N LEU A 35 0.11 5.80 -2.57
CA LEU A 35 -0.71 4.59 -2.50
C LEU A 35 -0.85 4.08 -1.07
N SER A 36 0.24 4.11 -0.29
CA SER A 36 0.21 3.76 1.13
C SER A 36 -0.70 4.69 1.92
N ALA A 37 -0.63 6.00 1.67
CA ALA A 37 -1.51 6.96 2.32
C ALA A 37 -2.99 6.67 2.01
N ALA A 38 -3.33 6.37 0.77
CA ALA A 38 -4.70 5.99 0.40
C ALA A 38 -5.17 4.73 1.13
N CYS A 39 -4.33 3.69 1.19
CA CYS A 39 -4.65 2.46 1.91
C CYS A 39 -4.89 2.71 3.40
N TYR A 40 -4.04 3.51 4.05
CA TYR A 40 -4.22 3.84 5.47
C TYR A 40 -5.43 4.73 5.73
N LEU A 41 -5.77 5.63 4.81
CA LEU A 41 -7.00 6.42 4.92
C LEU A 41 -8.25 5.53 4.89
N VAL A 42 -8.27 4.51 4.04
CA VAL A 42 -9.38 3.54 4.01
C VAL A 42 -9.36 2.66 5.25
N ARG A 43 -8.24 2.00 5.53
CA ARG A 43 -8.14 0.97 6.57
C ARG A 43 -8.26 1.54 7.98
N ASP A 44 -7.48 2.56 8.27
CA ASP A 44 -7.33 3.11 9.63
C ASP A 44 -8.12 4.41 9.81
N GLY A 45 -8.12 5.27 8.81
CA GLY A 45 -8.92 6.49 8.79
C GLY A 45 -10.41 6.24 8.57
N GLN A 46 -10.76 5.05 8.08
CA GLN A 46 -12.13 4.64 7.77
C GLN A 46 -12.85 5.65 6.86
N MET A 47 -12.08 6.28 5.96
CA MET A 47 -12.60 7.18 4.95
C MET A 47 -13.22 6.36 3.81
N PRO A 48 -14.42 6.72 3.32
CA PRO A 48 -14.97 6.08 2.13
C PRO A 48 -14.02 6.19 0.93
N GLY A 49 -13.79 5.09 0.22
CA GLY A 49 -12.86 5.07 -0.92
C GLY A 49 -13.26 6.04 -2.03
N GLU A 50 -14.55 6.26 -2.21
CA GLU A 50 -15.11 7.25 -3.16
C GLU A 50 -14.73 8.70 -2.85
N ASN A 51 -14.33 8.97 -1.60
CA ASN A 51 -13.88 10.29 -1.16
C ASN A 51 -12.36 10.47 -1.30
N ILE A 52 -11.63 9.46 -1.79
CA ILE A 52 -10.20 9.52 -1.99
C ILE A 52 -9.90 9.67 -3.48
N HIS A 53 -9.34 10.82 -3.85
CA HIS A 53 -9.05 11.18 -5.23
C HIS A 53 -7.54 11.17 -5.44
N ILE A 54 -7.06 10.22 -6.26
CA ILE A 54 -5.65 10.11 -6.60
C ILE A 54 -5.46 10.66 -8.01
N LEU A 55 -4.61 11.66 -8.13
CA LEU A 55 -4.33 12.35 -9.39
C LEU A 55 -2.95 11.95 -9.90
N GLU A 56 -2.93 11.21 -11.01
CA GLU A 56 -1.70 10.76 -11.66
C GLU A 56 -1.55 11.41 -13.03
N LYS A 57 -0.35 11.88 -13.30
CA LYS A 57 0.02 12.51 -14.57
C LYS A 57 0.43 11.47 -15.62
N ASP A 58 1.08 10.40 -15.19
CA ASP A 58 1.64 9.40 -16.08
C ASP A 58 0.61 8.28 -16.38
N PRO A 59 0.70 7.63 -17.54
CA PRO A 59 -0.26 6.60 -17.93
C PRO A 59 -0.14 5.31 -17.12
N VAL A 60 0.99 5.10 -16.44
CA VAL A 60 1.24 3.93 -15.59
C VAL A 60 1.39 4.38 -14.15
N PRO A 61 0.53 3.91 -13.24
CA PRO A 61 0.66 4.22 -11.83
C PRO A 61 1.85 3.52 -11.19
N GLY A 62 2.30 4.03 -10.03
CA GLY A 62 3.36 3.43 -9.25
C GLY A 62 4.58 4.33 -9.05
N GLY A 63 4.70 5.42 -9.80
CA GLY A 63 5.85 6.33 -9.72
C GLY A 63 7.15 5.60 -10.08
N ALA A 64 8.18 5.74 -9.26
CA ALA A 64 9.45 5.03 -9.46
C ALA A 64 9.34 3.50 -9.27
N CYS A 65 8.26 3.04 -8.66
CA CYS A 65 7.95 1.62 -8.46
C CYS A 65 6.96 1.06 -9.46
N ASP A 66 6.80 1.71 -10.61
CA ASP A 66 5.96 1.22 -11.70
C ASP A 66 6.48 -0.10 -12.29
N GLY A 67 5.61 -0.77 -13.01
CA GLY A 67 5.93 -1.96 -13.78
C GLY A 67 5.04 -2.06 -15.00
N LEU A 68 5.48 -2.82 -15.97
CA LEU A 68 4.76 -3.09 -17.20
C LEU A 68 4.69 -4.60 -17.42
N ASP A 69 3.51 -5.08 -17.78
CA ASP A 69 3.35 -6.40 -18.38
C ASP A 69 3.50 -6.27 -19.89
N ILE A 70 4.54 -6.90 -20.44
CA ILE A 70 4.81 -6.90 -21.89
C ILE A 70 4.43 -8.27 -22.44
N PRO A 71 3.45 -8.36 -23.33
CA PRO A 71 3.02 -9.63 -23.91
C PRO A 71 4.18 -10.45 -24.48
N GLY A 72 4.34 -11.68 -24.02
CA GLY A 72 5.39 -12.58 -24.44
C GLY A 72 6.76 -12.40 -23.78
N LEU A 73 6.95 -11.34 -23.00
CA LEU A 73 8.17 -11.08 -22.24
C LEU A 73 7.96 -11.09 -20.72
N GLY A 74 6.71 -10.95 -20.28
CA GLY A 74 6.37 -10.89 -18.85
C GLY A 74 6.55 -9.51 -18.24
N TYR A 75 6.67 -9.46 -16.92
CA TYR A 75 6.74 -8.22 -16.19
C TYR A 75 8.14 -7.58 -16.26
N VAL A 76 8.15 -6.29 -16.55
CA VAL A 76 9.37 -5.47 -16.61
C VAL A 76 9.26 -4.36 -15.56
N MET A 77 10.32 -4.14 -14.80
CA MET A 77 10.40 -3.09 -13.80
C MET A 77 11.73 -2.35 -13.87
N ARG A 78 11.76 -1.14 -13.34
CA ARG A 78 12.96 -0.31 -13.26
C ARG A 78 13.80 -0.70 -12.03
N GLY A 79 15.01 -1.19 -12.25
CA GLY A 79 15.98 -1.49 -11.21
C GLY A 79 15.59 -2.61 -10.24
N GLY A 80 16.48 -2.93 -9.32
CA GLY A 80 16.22 -3.86 -8.23
C GLY A 80 15.29 -3.25 -7.18
N ARG A 81 14.54 -4.09 -6.50
CA ARG A 81 13.60 -3.69 -5.43
C ARG A 81 13.85 -4.53 -4.21
N GLU A 82 15.03 -4.37 -3.67
CA GLU A 82 15.43 -5.05 -2.44
C GLU A 82 14.66 -4.48 -1.25
N MET A 83 14.33 -5.36 -0.32
CA MET A 83 13.57 -5.02 0.88
C MET A 83 14.27 -5.59 2.11
N ASP A 84 14.13 -4.89 3.22
CA ASP A 84 14.72 -5.26 4.50
C ASP A 84 13.65 -5.84 5.43
N ASN A 85 14.04 -6.80 6.26
CA ASN A 85 13.15 -7.40 7.26
C ASN A 85 12.58 -6.39 8.27
N HIS A 86 13.19 -5.21 8.36
CA HIS A 86 12.78 -4.13 9.26
C HIS A 86 11.90 -3.06 8.62
N PHE A 87 11.34 -3.32 7.45
CA PHE A 87 10.34 -2.45 6.83
C PHE A 87 8.94 -2.72 7.40
N GLU A 88 8.79 -2.64 8.71
CA GLU A 88 7.59 -3.05 9.44
C GLU A 88 6.31 -2.37 8.93
N VAL A 89 6.39 -1.08 8.61
CA VAL A 89 5.23 -0.32 8.10
C VAL A 89 4.78 -0.86 6.74
N MET A 90 5.73 -1.23 5.89
CA MET A 90 5.42 -1.81 4.59
C MET A 90 4.86 -3.23 4.73
N TRP A 91 5.44 -4.05 5.60
CA TRP A 91 4.91 -5.39 5.88
C TRP A 91 3.51 -5.35 6.47
N ASP A 92 3.25 -4.39 7.36
CA ASP A 92 1.90 -4.16 7.89
C ASP A 92 0.92 -3.77 6.79
N LEU A 93 1.34 -2.91 5.85
CA LEU A 93 0.53 -2.55 4.69
C LEU A 93 0.27 -3.77 3.79
N PHE A 94 1.30 -4.50 3.41
CA PHE A 94 1.19 -5.66 2.51
C PHE A 94 0.28 -6.76 3.06
N ARG A 95 0.26 -6.93 4.38
CA ARG A 95 -0.65 -7.87 5.04
C ARG A 95 -2.12 -7.53 4.84
N SER A 96 -2.44 -6.26 4.65
CA SER A 96 -3.82 -5.80 4.47
C SER A 96 -4.26 -5.67 3.01
N ILE A 97 -3.34 -5.84 2.06
CA ILE A 97 -3.66 -5.80 0.63
C ILE A 97 -3.93 -7.22 0.12
N PRO A 98 -5.12 -7.49 -0.41
CA PRO A 98 -5.41 -8.80 -0.99
C PRO A 98 -4.59 -9.03 -2.27
N SER A 99 -4.14 -10.26 -2.47
CA SER A 99 -3.54 -10.68 -3.74
C SER A 99 -4.55 -10.57 -4.88
N ILE A 100 -4.08 -10.18 -6.05
CA ILE A 100 -4.86 -10.24 -7.30
C ILE A 100 -4.71 -11.58 -8.03
N GLU A 101 -3.68 -12.35 -7.68
CA GLU A 101 -3.37 -13.64 -8.31
C GLU A 101 -3.98 -14.82 -7.54
N THR A 102 -3.98 -14.73 -6.21
CA THR A 102 -4.40 -15.84 -5.35
C THR A 102 -5.49 -15.39 -4.39
N GLU A 103 -6.66 -15.98 -4.51
CA GLU A 103 -7.80 -15.67 -3.64
C GLU A 103 -7.51 -16.06 -2.19
N GLY A 104 -7.89 -15.18 -1.26
CA GLY A 104 -7.83 -15.43 0.19
C GLY A 104 -6.47 -15.23 0.84
N VAL A 105 -5.45 -14.78 0.09
CA VAL A 105 -4.12 -14.48 0.63
C VAL A 105 -3.76 -13.01 0.45
N SER A 106 -2.81 -12.52 1.24
CA SER A 106 -2.30 -11.16 1.13
C SER A 106 -1.08 -11.07 0.20
N VAL A 107 -0.78 -9.85 -0.22
CA VAL A 107 0.49 -9.56 -0.93
C VAL A 107 1.69 -9.95 -0.08
N LEU A 108 1.62 -9.82 1.25
CA LEU A 108 2.70 -10.26 2.14
C LEU A 108 2.92 -11.78 2.08
N ASP A 109 1.85 -12.56 2.04
CA ASP A 109 1.95 -14.01 1.95
C ASP A 109 2.65 -14.45 0.66
N GLU A 110 2.26 -13.85 -0.48
CA GLU A 110 2.91 -14.12 -1.76
C GLU A 110 4.37 -13.70 -1.75
N TYR A 111 4.67 -12.53 -1.23
CA TYR A 111 6.03 -12.04 -1.12
C TYR A 111 6.89 -12.97 -0.27
N TYR A 112 6.38 -13.47 0.86
CA TYR A 112 7.04 -14.45 1.69
C TYR A 112 7.31 -15.76 0.95
N TRP A 113 6.35 -16.29 0.22
CA TRP A 113 6.52 -17.54 -0.53
C TRP A 113 7.57 -17.43 -1.63
N LEU A 114 7.64 -16.30 -2.32
CA LEU A 114 8.63 -16.06 -3.36
C LEU A 114 10.06 -15.97 -2.82
N ASN A 115 10.23 -15.57 -1.58
CA ASN A 115 11.54 -15.28 -0.99
C ASN A 115 11.96 -16.25 0.13
N LYS A 116 11.17 -17.26 0.44
CA LYS A 116 11.42 -18.13 1.60
C LYS A 116 12.64 -19.06 1.48
N GLU A 117 13.18 -19.20 0.29
CA GLU A 117 14.33 -20.07 0.00
C GLU A 117 15.67 -19.29 -0.13
N ASP A 118 15.64 -17.99 0.04
CA ASP A 118 16.81 -17.11 0.00
C ASP A 118 17.54 -17.02 1.36
#